data_85e179c717c3b3bcce80a2f299a3d8f6
#
_entry.id   85e179c717c3b3bcce80a2f299a3d8f6
#
_cell.length_a   1.000
_cell.length_b   1.000
_cell.length_c   1.000
_cell.angle_alpha   90.00
_cell.angle_beta   90.00
_cell.angle_gamma   90.00
#
_symmetry.space_group_name_H-M   'P 1'
#
loop_
_entity.id
_entity.type
_entity.pdbx_description
1 polymer ?
#
loop_
_entity_poly.entity_id
_entity_poly.type
_entity_poly.pdbx_seq_one_letter_code
_entity_poly.pdbx_strand_id
1 'polypeptide(L)'
;MLPIRQIMQEMAAEKLRLSLTILAVAWSTLCIAGLLAVGEGIRSGIVRTIQNGNGNLIHVSGGYATQTHGRFHEGQALSLTEQDSQVLAALPMVKHALPSAEWQELITFADKRSWMMPYAVKSEYQAMNKLRLLPGGRWFNPVDETQQRKVVVLGYQLAVQLFNQQEGDWFSGGELEQDPVGQIAKIGAHEFTVIGVLAKNSGNIEQGSPID
;
A
#
# COMPACT_ATOMS: atom_id res chain seq x y z
N MET A 1 59.29 23.00 -23.09
CA MET A 1 58.80 21.63 -23.39
C MET A 1 58.85 20.84 -22.11
N LEU A 2 57.69 20.45 -21.55
CA LEU A 2 57.64 19.61 -20.36
C LEU A 2 58.31 18.25 -20.64
N PRO A 3 59.27 17.80 -19.83
CA PRO A 3 59.95 16.55 -20.05
C PRO A 3 59.08 15.36 -19.65
N ILE A 4 58.11 15.01 -20.49
CA ILE A 4 57.17 13.90 -20.29
C ILE A 4 57.87 12.61 -19.89
N ARG A 5 59.07 12.37 -20.41
CA ARG A 5 59.87 11.18 -20.13
C ARG A 5 60.36 11.15 -18.67
N GLN A 6 60.68 12.29 -18.09
CA GLN A 6 61.10 12.43 -16.68
C GLN A 6 59.93 12.21 -15.73
N ILE A 7 58.75 12.77 -16.04
CA ILE A 7 57.52 12.55 -15.30
C ILE A 7 57.13 11.07 -15.29
N MET A 8 57.23 10.38 -16.42
CA MET A 8 56.96 8.95 -16.52
C MET A 8 57.93 8.10 -15.68
N GLN A 9 59.20 8.50 -15.56
CA GLN A 9 60.18 7.80 -14.75
C GLN A 9 59.92 8.01 -13.23
N GLU A 10 59.57 9.22 -12.80
CA GLU A 10 59.20 9.52 -11.42
C GLU A 10 57.90 8.81 -11.01
N MET A 11 56.90 8.75 -11.90
CA MET A 11 55.68 7.99 -11.66
C MET A 11 55.95 6.49 -11.56
N ALA A 12 56.94 5.97 -12.30
CA ALA A 12 57.34 4.56 -12.21
C ALA A 12 58.07 4.22 -10.92
N ALA A 13 58.75 5.19 -10.31
CA ALA A 13 59.45 5.01 -9.02
C ALA A 13 58.44 4.98 -7.81
N GLU A 14 57.33 5.70 -7.90
CA GLU A 14 56.29 5.78 -6.83
C GLU A 14 55.00 5.02 -7.16
N LYS A 15 55.10 3.87 -7.81
CA LYS A 15 53.94 3.08 -8.28
C LYS A 15 52.91 2.80 -7.20
N LEU A 16 53.36 2.51 -6.00
CA LEU A 16 52.50 2.16 -4.87
C LEU A 16 51.67 3.35 -4.41
N ARG A 17 52.28 4.53 -4.33
CA ARG A 17 51.59 5.77 -3.95
C ARG A 17 50.57 6.19 -4.99
N LEU A 18 50.93 6.10 -6.27
CA LEU A 18 50.07 6.40 -7.40
C LEU A 18 48.88 5.46 -7.47
N SER A 19 49.12 4.15 -7.29
CA SER A 19 48.02 3.17 -7.31
C SER A 19 47.06 3.36 -6.16
N LEU A 20 47.51 3.70 -4.97
CA LEU A 20 46.64 3.98 -3.82
C LEU A 20 45.80 5.25 -4.02
N THR A 21 46.37 6.31 -4.61
CA THR A 21 45.61 7.53 -4.91
C THR A 21 44.55 7.27 -5.98
N ILE A 22 44.88 6.56 -7.04
CA ILE A 22 43.92 6.19 -8.10
C ILE A 22 42.79 5.32 -7.51
N LEU A 23 43.15 4.33 -6.68
CA LEU A 23 42.18 3.47 -6.01
C LEU A 23 41.25 4.26 -5.09
N ALA A 24 41.78 5.21 -4.32
CA ALA A 24 40.98 6.05 -3.42
C ALA A 24 39.97 6.92 -4.21
N VAL A 25 40.43 7.53 -5.30
CA VAL A 25 39.54 8.36 -6.16
C VAL A 25 38.51 7.46 -6.88
N ALA A 26 38.92 6.32 -7.42
CA ALA A 26 38.01 5.38 -8.05
C ALA A 26 36.95 4.87 -7.06
N TRP A 27 37.34 4.55 -5.84
CA TRP A 27 36.42 4.13 -4.78
C TRP A 27 35.41 5.23 -4.43
N SER A 28 35.87 6.46 -4.24
CA SER A 28 35.01 7.62 -3.92
C SER A 28 34.00 7.87 -5.03
N THR A 29 34.42 7.83 -6.29
CA THR A 29 33.52 8.03 -7.43
C THR A 29 32.49 6.91 -7.55
N LEU A 30 32.91 5.67 -7.29
CA LEU A 30 32.01 4.50 -7.29
C LEU A 30 30.95 4.61 -6.17
N CYS A 31 31.35 5.05 -4.98
CA CYS A 31 30.39 5.28 -3.88
C CYS A 31 29.38 6.37 -4.23
N ILE A 32 29.81 7.49 -4.78
CA ILE A 32 28.91 8.58 -5.18
C ILE A 32 27.95 8.11 -6.28
N ALA A 33 28.46 7.45 -7.31
CA ALA A 33 27.63 6.90 -8.38
C ALA A 33 26.63 5.87 -7.86
N GLY A 34 27.04 5.00 -6.94
CA GLY A 34 26.16 4.04 -6.28
C GLY A 34 25.03 4.69 -5.50
N LEU A 35 25.34 5.72 -4.69
CA LEU A 35 24.34 6.46 -3.95
C LEU A 35 23.33 7.17 -4.86
N LEU A 36 23.81 7.77 -5.95
CA LEU A 36 22.93 8.41 -6.94
C LEU A 36 22.04 7.38 -7.65
N ALA A 37 22.57 6.23 -8.01
CA ALA A 37 21.79 5.16 -8.64
C ALA A 37 20.70 4.61 -7.71
N VAL A 38 21.02 4.39 -6.43
CA VAL A 38 20.04 3.97 -5.40
C VAL A 38 18.99 5.06 -5.20
N GLY A 39 19.40 6.32 -5.08
CA GLY A 39 18.48 7.45 -4.93
C GLY A 39 17.50 7.57 -6.09
N GLU A 40 17.96 7.43 -7.33
CA GLU A 40 17.08 7.46 -8.51
C GLU A 40 16.20 6.20 -8.60
N GLY A 41 16.71 5.04 -8.16
CA GLY A 41 15.92 3.81 -8.06
C GLY A 41 14.75 3.96 -7.09
N ILE A 42 15.00 4.50 -5.91
CA ILE A 42 13.94 4.78 -4.90
C ILE A 42 12.96 5.81 -5.46
N ARG A 43 13.45 6.92 -5.99
CA ARG A 43 12.61 7.98 -6.58
C ARG A 43 11.70 7.43 -7.68
N SER A 44 12.24 6.69 -8.61
CA SER A 44 11.46 6.10 -9.70
C SER A 44 10.47 5.04 -9.22
N GLY A 45 10.82 4.27 -8.17
CA GLY A 45 9.92 3.35 -7.48
C GLY A 45 8.72 4.07 -6.88
N ILE A 46 8.96 5.11 -6.08
CA ILE A 46 7.92 5.93 -5.46
C ILE A 46 7.03 6.58 -6.54
N VAL A 47 7.62 7.19 -7.57
CA VAL A 47 6.86 7.82 -8.66
C VAL A 47 5.99 6.80 -9.39
N ARG A 48 6.50 5.59 -9.66
CA ARG A 48 5.69 4.52 -10.28
C ARG A 48 4.56 4.06 -9.37
N THR A 49 4.80 3.93 -8.08
CA THR A 49 3.77 3.57 -7.10
C THR A 49 2.67 4.63 -7.05
N ILE A 50 3.03 5.92 -7.04
CA ILE A 50 2.07 7.02 -7.07
C ILE A 50 1.32 7.08 -8.41
N GLN A 51 1.99 6.86 -9.55
CA GLN A 51 1.36 6.92 -10.87
C GLN A 51 0.50 5.69 -11.19
N ASN A 52 0.92 4.52 -10.77
CA ASN A 52 0.14 3.28 -10.92
C ASN A 52 -0.98 3.19 -9.89
N GLY A 53 -0.76 3.78 -8.73
CA GLY A 53 -1.79 4.09 -7.79
C GLY A 53 -2.56 5.36 -8.19
N ASN A 54 -3.69 5.60 -7.58
CA ASN A 54 -4.48 6.80 -7.84
C ASN A 54 -3.81 8.03 -7.22
N GLY A 55 -2.77 8.56 -7.87
CA GLY A 55 -2.03 9.75 -7.40
C GLY A 55 -2.91 11.00 -7.16
N ASN A 56 -4.18 10.95 -7.55
CA ASN A 56 -5.18 11.97 -7.31
C ASN A 56 -6.18 11.60 -6.20
N LEU A 57 -5.90 10.54 -5.42
CA LEU A 57 -6.71 10.16 -4.28
C LEU A 57 -6.34 11.02 -3.07
N ILE A 58 -7.33 11.60 -2.43
CA ILE A 58 -7.19 12.33 -1.17
C ILE A 58 -7.98 11.56 -0.12
N HIS A 59 -7.30 11.13 0.93
CA HIS A 59 -7.96 10.55 2.10
C HIS A 59 -8.31 11.66 3.08
N VAL A 60 -9.59 11.76 3.42
CA VAL A 60 -10.11 12.74 4.37
C VAL A 60 -10.61 11.99 5.60
N SER A 61 -9.98 12.22 6.72
CA SER A 61 -10.40 11.67 8.01
C SER A 61 -10.86 12.75 8.97
N GLY A 62 -11.73 12.41 9.89
CA GLY A 62 -12.06 13.28 11.00
C GLY A 62 -10.84 13.55 11.86
N GLY A 63 -10.74 14.77 12.37
CA GLY A 63 -9.67 15.18 13.29
C GLY A 63 -10.25 15.55 14.64
N TYR A 64 -9.57 16.48 15.31
CA TYR A 64 -10.05 17.07 16.56
C TYR A 64 -10.38 18.54 16.34
N ALA A 65 -11.46 19.02 16.99
CA ALA A 65 -11.79 20.43 16.96
C ALA A 65 -10.69 21.25 17.64
N THR A 66 -10.12 22.21 16.92
CA THR A 66 -9.06 23.09 17.45
C THR A 66 -9.61 24.29 18.19
N GLN A 67 -10.91 24.55 18.05
CA GLN A 67 -11.62 25.66 18.71
C GLN A 67 -13.07 25.24 18.98
N THR A 68 -13.65 25.83 20.01
CA THR A 68 -15.09 25.64 20.29
C THR A 68 -15.91 26.38 19.25
N HIS A 69 -16.75 25.65 18.50
CA HIS A 69 -17.67 26.21 17.50
C HIS A 69 -19.02 25.49 17.54
N GLY A 70 -20.09 26.22 17.84
CA GLY A 70 -21.42 25.63 17.94
C GLY A 70 -21.50 24.53 19.01
N ARG A 71 -21.80 23.30 18.58
CA ARG A 71 -21.89 22.12 19.44
C ARG A 71 -20.56 21.39 19.66
N PHE A 72 -19.51 21.81 18.98
CA PHE A 72 -18.19 21.15 19.09
C PHE A 72 -17.32 21.90 20.07
N HIS A 73 -16.74 21.17 21.00
CA HIS A 73 -15.79 21.69 21.98
C HIS A 73 -14.35 21.47 21.50
N GLU A 74 -13.46 22.34 21.93
CA GLU A 74 -12.02 22.18 21.66
C GLU A 74 -11.54 20.81 22.18
N GLY A 75 -10.76 20.10 21.37
CA GLY A 75 -10.27 18.74 21.65
C GLY A 75 -11.29 17.62 21.37
N GLN A 76 -12.49 17.93 20.96
CA GLN A 76 -13.50 16.92 20.61
C GLN A 76 -13.15 16.25 19.29
N ALA A 77 -13.18 14.89 19.26
CA ALA A 77 -13.03 14.14 18.02
C ALA A 77 -14.19 14.41 17.07
N LEU A 78 -13.86 14.67 15.81
CA LEU A 78 -14.81 14.90 14.73
C LEU A 78 -14.98 13.60 13.94
N SER A 79 -16.19 13.11 13.85
CA SER A 79 -16.54 11.95 13.01
C SER A 79 -17.18 12.44 11.72
N LEU A 80 -16.64 11.98 10.60
CA LEU A 80 -17.24 12.19 9.29
C LEU A 80 -18.45 11.26 9.12
N THR A 81 -19.45 11.73 8.41
CA THR A 81 -20.68 11.01 8.11
C THR A 81 -20.81 10.74 6.62
N GLU A 82 -21.70 9.86 6.23
CA GLU A 82 -21.98 9.62 4.79
C GLU A 82 -22.48 10.89 4.09
N GLN A 83 -23.16 11.79 4.79
CA GLN A 83 -23.61 13.07 4.25
C GLN A 83 -22.42 13.98 3.86
N ASP A 84 -21.33 13.94 4.62
CA ASP A 84 -20.13 14.73 4.33
C ASP A 84 -19.49 14.28 3.00
N SER A 85 -19.57 13.00 2.67
CA SER A 85 -19.10 12.49 1.37
C SER A 85 -19.91 13.05 0.20
N GLN A 86 -21.23 13.26 0.39
CA GLN A 86 -22.09 13.86 -0.63
C GLN A 86 -21.77 15.35 -0.83
N VAL A 87 -21.48 16.06 0.26
CA VAL A 87 -21.02 17.47 0.19
C VAL A 87 -19.70 17.58 -0.53
N LEU A 88 -18.76 16.68 -0.24
CA LEU A 88 -17.47 16.64 -0.93
C LEU A 88 -17.64 16.31 -2.42
N ALA A 89 -18.53 15.39 -2.77
CA ALA A 89 -18.82 15.01 -4.16
C ALA A 89 -19.41 16.18 -4.98
N ALA A 90 -20.06 17.14 -4.31
CA ALA A 90 -20.62 18.32 -4.97
C ALA A 90 -19.56 19.38 -5.36
N LEU A 91 -18.33 19.25 -4.90
CA LEU A 91 -17.26 20.19 -5.24
C LEU A 91 -16.82 20.01 -6.70
N PRO A 92 -16.62 21.09 -7.46
CA PRO A 92 -16.35 21.03 -8.91
C PRO A 92 -15.01 20.33 -9.27
N MET A 93 -14.09 20.22 -8.30
CA MET A 93 -12.79 19.57 -8.50
C MET A 93 -12.79 18.10 -8.06
N VAL A 94 -13.86 17.62 -7.41
CA VAL A 94 -13.98 16.26 -6.91
C VAL A 94 -14.74 15.42 -7.91
N LYS A 95 -14.10 14.39 -8.43
CA LYS A 95 -14.73 13.47 -9.39
C LYS A 95 -15.60 12.43 -8.69
N HIS A 96 -15.10 11.88 -7.59
CA HIS A 96 -15.80 10.90 -6.77
C HIS A 96 -15.41 11.11 -5.31
N ALA A 97 -16.34 10.97 -4.40
CA ALA A 97 -16.10 10.92 -2.97
C ALA A 97 -16.87 9.72 -2.40
N LEU A 98 -16.15 8.77 -1.84
CA LEU A 98 -16.72 7.54 -1.30
C LEU A 98 -16.44 7.46 0.19
N PRO A 99 -17.44 7.14 1.02
CA PRO A 99 -17.22 6.87 2.43
C PRO A 99 -16.53 5.52 2.60
N SER A 100 -15.62 5.44 3.55
CA SER A 100 -15.04 4.19 4.04
C SER A 100 -15.08 4.19 5.56
N ALA A 101 -15.29 3.04 6.16
CA ALA A 101 -15.29 2.89 7.60
C ALA A 101 -14.48 1.66 8.00
N GLU A 102 -13.58 1.83 8.95
CA GLU A 102 -12.86 0.73 9.55
C GLU A 102 -13.77 0.02 10.56
N TRP A 103 -13.82 -1.31 10.45
CA TRP A 103 -14.53 -2.12 11.43
C TRP A 103 -13.53 -2.71 12.41
N GLN A 104 -13.63 -2.33 13.67
CA GLN A 104 -12.68 -2.69 14.74
C GLN A 104 -12.80 -4.15 15.21
N GLU A 105 -13.08 -5.07 14.29
CA GLU A 105 -13.17 -6.50 14.55
C GLU A 105 -12.22 -7.25 13.61
N LEU A 106 -11.60 -8.30 14.12
CA LEU A 106 -10.64 -9.08 13.34
C LEU A 106 -11.34 -10.14 12.49
N ILE A 107 -10.77 -10.43 11.34
CA ILE A 107 -11.22 -11.53 10.48
C ILE A 107 -10.62 -12.84 11.01
N THR A 108 -11.46 -13.86 11.15
CA THR A 108 -11.04 -15.19 11.59
C THR A 108 -11.52 -16.24 10.59
N PHE A 109 -10.70 -17.29 10.39
CA PHE A 109 -11.06 -18.46 9.61
C PHE A 109 -10.48 -19.70 10.29
N ALA A 110 -11.35 -20.67 10.64
CA ALA A 110 -11.00 -21.80 11.48
C ALA A 110 -10.28 -21.32 12.77
N ASP A 111 -9.08 -21.79 13.02
CA ASP A 111 -8.28 -21.44 14.19
C ASP A 111 -7.37 -20.21 13.95
N LYS A 112 -7.35 -19.69 12.72
CA LYS A 112 -6.50 -18.57 12.33
C LYS A 112 -7.20 -17.23 12.50
N ARG A 113 -6.44 -16.23 12.91
CA ARG A 113 -6.91 -14.87 13.13
C ARG A 113 -6.05 -13.88 12.33
N SER A 114 -6.71 -12.99 11.64
CA SER A 114 -6.06 -11.82 11.06
C SER A 114 -5.64 -10.86 12.16
N TRP A 115 -4.58 -10.11 11.91
CA TRP A 115 -4.23 -8.92 12.69
C TRP A 115 -4.74 -7.62 12.02
N MET A 116 -5.32 -7.74 10.83
CA MET A 116 -5.84 -6.61 10.06
C MET A 116 -7.35 -6.46 10.27
N MET A 117 -7.78 -5.22 10.37
CA MET A 117 -9.19 -4.86 10.48
C MET A 117 -9.78 -4.67 9.07
N PRO A 118 -11.01 -5.15 8.82
CA PRO A 118 -11.67 -4.96 7.56
C PRO A 118 -12.19 -3.53 7.39
N TYR A 119 -12.25 -3.09 6.14
CA TYR A 119 -12.88 -1.83 5.75
C TYR A 119 -14.24 -2.07 5.10
N ALA A 120 -15.24 -1.34 5.55
CA ALA A 120 -16.52 -1.25 4.88
C ALA A 120 -16.42 -0.18 3.78
N VAL A 121 -16.64 -0.59 2.54
CA VAL A 121 -16.51 0.27 1.35
C VAL A 121 -17.68 0.08 0.41
N LYS A 122 -17.92 1.04 -0.47
CA LYS A 122 -18.94 0.96 -1.53
C LYS A 122 -18.43 0.20 -2.76
N SER A 123 -19.35 -0.26 -3.61
CA SER A 123 -19.02 -1.02 -4.83
C SER A 123 -18.10 -0.25 -5.79
N GLU A 124 -18.22 1.06 -5.86
CA GLU A 124 -17.41 1.94 -6.71
C GLU A 124 -15.94 2.05 -6.25
N TYR A 125 -15.64 1.62 -5.02
CA TYR A 125 -14.30 1.66 -4.45
C TYR A 125 -13.29 0.89 -5.30
N GLN A 126 -13.70 -0.24 -5.93
CA GLN A 126 -12.86 -1.00 -6.84
C GLN A 126 -12.37 -0.15 -8.02
N ALA A 127 -13.29 0.52 -8.69
CA ALA A 127 -12.96 1.34 -9.87
C ALA A 127 -12.10 2.55 -9.49
N MET A 128 -12.42 3.19 -8.36
CA MET A 128 -11.67 4.34 -7.85
C MET A 128 -10.23 3.96 -7.51
N ASN A 129 -10.01 2.81 -6.90
CA ASN A 129 -8.68 2.33 -6.51
C ASN A 129 -8.02 1.40 -7.54
N LYS A 130 -8.65 1.18 -8.69
CA LYS A 130 -8.16 0.28 -9.76
C LYS A 130 -7.83 -1.13 -9.25
N LEU A 131 -8.62 -1.63 -8.31
CA LEU A 131 -8.39 -2.94 -7.71
C LEU A 131 -8.66 -4.05 -8.73
N ARG A 132 -7.76 -5.01 -8.80
CA ARG A 132 -7.89 -6.21 -9.63
C ARG A 132 -8.09 -7.42 -8.74
N LEU A 133 -8.94 -8.33 -9.17
CA LEU A 133 -9.23 -9.58 -8.47
C LEU A 133 -8.49 -10.75 -9.14
N LEU A 134 -8.26 -11.79 -8.38
CA LEU A 134 -7.88 -13.08 -8.94
C LEU A 134 -9.02 -13.68 -9.76
N PRO A 135 -8.72 -14.50 -10.78
CA PRO A 135 -9.74 -15.22 -11.54
C PRO A 135 -10.61 -16.09 -10.63
N GLY A 136 -11.92 -16.14 -10.90
CA GLY A 136 -12.89 -16.91 -10.11
C GLY A 136 -13.62 -16.09 -9.04
N GLY A 137 -13.07 -14.95 -8.63
CA GLY A 137 -13.72 -14.04 -7.69
C GLY A 137 -14.48 -12.92 -8.36
N ARG A 138 -15.34 -12.25 -7.59
CA ARG A 138 -16.04 -11.04 -7.99
C ARG A 138 -15.93 -9.96 -6.92
N TRP A 139 -16.14 -8.71 -7.32
CA TRP A 139 -16.30 -7.58 -6.40
C TRP A 139 -17.76 -7.45 -5.94
N PHE A 140 -18.00 -6.58 -4.96
CA PHE A 140 -19.34 -6.20 -4.55
C PHE A 140 -20.09 -5.56 -5.71
N ASN A 141 -21.39 -5.73 -5.73
CA ASN A 141 -22.27 -5.06 -6.67
C ASN A 141 -23.35 -4.27 -5.89
N PRO A 142 -24.06 -3.34 -6.53
CA PRO A 142 -25.12 -2.57 -5.87
C PRO A 142 -26.23 -3.42 -5.25
N VAL A 143 -26.42 -4.66 -5.73
CA VAL A 143 -27.41 -5.60 -5.17
C VAL A 143 -26.91 -6.12 -3.81
N ASP A 144 -25.60 -6.39 -3.67
CA ASP A 144 -25.02 -6.81 -2.39
C ASP A 144 -25.21 -5.73 -1.33
N GLU A 145 -25.08 -4.45 -1.70
CA GLU A 145 -25.29 -3.30 -0.82
C GLU A 145 -26.78 -3.15 -0.44
N THR A 146 -27.67 -3.12 -1.44
CA THR A 146 -29.12 -2.95 -1.19
C THR A 146 -29.71 -4.08 -0.38
N GLN A 147 -29.25 -5.30 -0.58
CA GLN A 147 -29.69 -6.47 0.15
C GLN A 147 -28.90 -6.72 1.44
N GLN A 148 -27.91 -5.85 1.74
CA GLN A 148 -27.03 -5.97 2.92
C GLN A 148 -26.44 -7.38 3.05
N ARG A 149 -25.96 -7.95 1.92
CA ARG A 149 -25.38 -9.28 1.89
C ARG A 149 -24.08 -9.29 2.69
N LYS A 150 -23.91 -10.31 3.52
CA LYS A 150 -22.69 -10.52 4.30
C LYS A 150 -21.62 -11.15 3.41
N VAL A 151 -20.91 -10.32 2.66
CA VAL A 151 -19.86 -10.73 1.74
C VAL A 151 -18.57 -9.97 2.03
N VAL A 152 -17.44 -10.61 1.76
CA VAL A 152 -16.11 -10.02 1.98
C VAL A 152 -15.21 -10.33 0.78
N VAL A 153 -14.36 -9.36 0.45
CA VAL A 153 -13.24 -9.52 -0.49
C VAL A 153 -11.96 -9.46 0.33
N LEU A 154 -11.12 -10.45 0.16
CA LEU A 154 -9.86 -10.55 0.91
C LEU A 154 -8.71 -9.93 0.12
N GLY A 155 -7.78 -9.30 0.81
CA GLY A 155 -6.46 -8.97 0.28
C GLY A 155 -5.66 -10.26 0.03
N TYR A 156 -4.73 -10.23 -0.93
CA TYR A 156 -3.93 -11.41 -1.29
C TYR A 156 -3.17 -11.99 -0.11
N GLN A 157 -2.44 -11.16 0.61
CA GLN A 157 -1.63 -11.58 1.77
C GLN A 157 -2.50 -12.15 2.89
N LEU A 158 -3.64 -11.51 3.16
CA LEU A 158 -4.59 -11.98 4.14
C LEU A 158 -5.18 -13.33 3.75
N ALA A 159 -5.49 -13.53 2.47
CA ALA A 159 -5.97 -14.81 1.98
C ALA A 159 -4.91 -15.90 2.16
N VAL A 160 -3.65 -15.61 1.84
CA VAL A 160 -2.53 -16.54 2.08
C VAL A 160 -2.40 -16.88 3.57
N GLN A 161 -2.44 -15.88 4.45
CA GLN A 161 -2.33 -16.08 5.90
C GLN A 161 -3.46 -16.95 6.47
N LEU A 162 -4.69 -16.72 6.04
CA LEU A 162 -5.85 -17.41 6.61
C LEU A 162 -6.07 -18.80 6.02
N PHE A 163 -5.78 -19.00 4.73
CA PHE A 163 -6.18 -20.21 4.02
C PHE A 163 -5.05 -21.21 3.73
N ASN A 164 -3.79 -20.79 3.72
CA ASN A 164 -2.69 -21.73 3.55
C ASN A 164 -2.47 -22.57 4.83
N GLN A 165 -2.05 -23.83 4.68
CA GLN A 165 -1.82 -24.72 5.83
C GLN A 165 -0.60 -24.34 6.67
N GLN A 166 0.45 -23.82 6.06
CA GLN A 166 1.64 -23.34 6.76
C GLN A 166 1.52 -21.86 7.06
N GLU A 167 1.90 -21.44 8.27
CA GLU A 167 2.09 -20.02 8.58
C GLU A 167 3.22 -19.48 7.70
N GLY A 168 2.85 -18.84 6.60
CA GLY A 168 3.79 -18.12 5.76
C GLY A 168 4.31 -16.92 6.52
N ASP A 169 5.62 -16.70 6.44
CA ASP A 169 6.24 -15.49 6.96
C ASP A 169 5.63 -14.28 6.21
N TRP A 170 5.14 -13.29 6.93
CA TRP A 170 4.50 -12.08 6.36
C TRP A 170 5.27 -11.46 5.18
N PHE A 171 6.59 -11.55 5.24
CA PHE A 171 7.49 -11.00 4.21
C PHE A 171 7.77 -11.95 3.04
N SER A 172 7.49 -13.24 3.15
CA SER A 172 7.89 -14.24 2.13
C SER A 172 6.92 -14.34 0.95
N GLY A 173 5.77 -13.67 1.00
CA GLY A 173 4.85 -13.55 -0.14
C GLY A 173 4.45 -14.91 -0.72
N GLY A 174 3.99 -15.84 0.13
CA GLY A 174 3.57 -17.17 -0.29
C GLY A 174 2.56 -17.16 -1.44
N GLU A 175 2.45 -18.27 -2.15
CA GLU A 175 1.39 -18.47 -3.12
C GLU A 175 0.14 -18.99 -2.40
N LEU A 176 -1.04 -18.61 -2.90
CA LEU A 176 -2.31 -19.07 -2.37
C LEU A 176 -2.52 -20.53 -2.76
N GLU A 177 -2.53 -21.43 -1.77
CA GLU A 177 -2.65 -22.88 -1.98
C GLU A 177 -4.09 -23.35 -2.17
N GLN A 178 -5.04 -22.63 -1.56
CA GLN A 178 -6.46 -22.97 -1.59
C GLN A 178 -7.26 -21.77 -2.08
N ASP A 179 -8.30 -22.01 -2.89
CA ASP A 179 -9.24 -20.97 -3.30
C ASP A 179 -10.17 -20.62 -2.13
N PRO A 180 -10.13 -19.41 -1.59
CA PRO A 180 -10.99 -19.01 -0.50
C PRO A 180 -12.39 -18.59 -0.96
N VAL A 181 -12.64 -18.45 -2.26
CA VAL A 181 -13.93 -18.03 -2.79
C VAL A 181 -15.03 -19.04 -2.44
N GLY A 182 -16.12 -18.56 -1.87
CA GLY A 182 -17.22 -19.40 -1.36
C GLY A 182 -17.05 -19.88 0.08
N GLN A 183 -15.89 -19.73 0.69
CA GLN A 183 -15.68 -20.07 2.10
C GLN A 183 -16.31 -19.02 3.02
N ILE A 184 -16.54 -19.41 4.27
CA ILE A 184 -17.15 -18.53 5.28
C ILE A 184 -16.05 -18.09 6.24
N ALA A 185 -15.77 -16.79 6.25
CA ALA A 185 -14.92 -16.13 7.24
C ALA A 185 -15.78 -15.42 8.28
N LYS A 186 -15.27 -15.30 9.52
CA LYS A 186 -15.97 -14.58 10.59
C LYS A 186 -15.32 -13.25 10.85
N ILE A 187 -16.13 -12.21 11.01
CA ILE A 187 -15.72 -10.89 11.45
C ILE A 187 -16.49 -10.62 12.75
N GLY A 188 -15.79 -10.66 13.86
CA GLY A 188 -16.43 -10.64 15.17
C GLY A 188 -17.42 -11.80 15.33
N ALA A 189 -18.68 -11.47 15.61
CA ALA A 189 -19.75 -12.45 15.76
C ALA A 189 -20.48 -12.82 14.45
N HIS A 190 -20.10 -12.21 13.33
CA HIS A 190 -20.82 -12.34 12.07
C HIS A 190 -20.06 -13.20 11.04
N GLU A 191 -20.82 -13.98 10.29
CA GLU A 191 -20.31 -14.82 9.19
C GLU A 191 -20.44 -14.09 7.87
N PHE A 192 -19.35 -14.09 7.09
CA PHE A 192 -19.26 -13.48 5.77
C PHE A 192 -18.80 -14.49 4.74
N THR A 193 -19.42 -14.49 3.58
CA THR A 193 -18.97 -15.31 2.47
C THR A 193 -17.86 -14.59 1.71
N VAL A 194 -16.74 -15.25 1.50
CA VAL A 194 -15.65 -14.74 0.67
C VAL A 194 -16.09 -14.80 -0.79
N ILE A 195 -16.17 -13.66 -1.45
CA ILE A 195 -16.60 -13.56 -2.86
C ILE A 195 -15.48 -13.27 -3.84
N GLY A 196 -14.31 -12.93 -3.35
CA GLY A 196 -13.16 -12.65 -4.19
C GLY A 196 -11.89 -12.41 -3.36
N VAL A 197 -10.77 -12.48 -4.07
CA VAL A 197 -9.44 -12.16 -3.54
C VAL A 197 -8.79 -11.14 -4.45
N LEU A 198 -8.15 -10.13 -3.88
CA LEU A 198 -7.39 -9.15 -4.64
C LEU A 198 -6.16 -9.80 -5.28
N ALA A 199 -5.81 -9.38 -6.48
CA ALA A 199 -4.58 -9.80 -7.12
C ALA A 199 -3.37 -9.19 -6.40
N LYS A 200 -2.27 -9.93 -6.37
CA LYS A 200 -1.00 -9.46 -5.80
C LYS A 200 -0.61 -8.11 -6.42
N ASN A 201 -0.26 -7.15 -5.58
CA ASN A 201 0.04 -5.76 -5.98
C ASN A 201 -1.15 -5.04 -6.68
N SER A 202 -2.36 -5.35 -6.30
CA SER A 202 -3.57 -4.68 -6.80
C SER A 202 -3.89 -3.46 -5.94
N GLY A 203 -3.94 -2.31 -6.58
CA GLY A 203 -4.33 -1.04 -5.93
C GLY A 203 -3.20 -0.27 -5.27
N ASN A 204 -3.56 0.86 -4.72
CA ASN A 204 -2.70 1.65 -3.85
C ASN A 204 -2.78 1.11 -2.43
N ILE A 205 -1.63 0.88 -1.88
CA ILE A 205 -1.49 0.73 -0.43
C ILE A 205 -1.69 2.13 0.14
N GLU A 206 -2.80 2.37 0.83
CA GLU A 206 -2.90 3.52 1.70
C GLU A 206 -1.79 3.39 2.75
N GLN A 207 -1.00 4.46 2.94
CA GLN A 207 0.03 4.48 3.97
C GLN A 207 -0.64 4.24 5.33
N GLY A 208 -0.48 3.05 5.86
CA GLY A 208 -0.99 2.65 7.16
C GLY A 208 -1.95 1.46 7.18
N SER A 209 -2.50 1.08 6.03
CA SER A 209 -3.29 -0.15 5.91
C SER A 209 -2.98 -0.76 4.56
N PRO A 210 -2.14 -1.81 4.52
CA PRO A 210 -2.01 -2.59 3.31
C PRO A 210 -3.41 -3.17 3.00
N ILE A 211 -3.98 -2.75 1.85
CA ILE A 211 -5.07 -3.50 1.23
C ILE A 211 -4.39 -4.69 0.55
N ASP A 212 -3.84 -5.54 1.34
CA ASP A 212 -3.37 -6.87 0.95
C ASP A 212 -4.30 -7.92 1.52
#